data_04c42db78e73b8d682f43d799a479761
#
_entry.id   04c42db78e73b8d682f43d799a479761
#
_cell.length_a   1.000
_cell.length_b   1.000
_cell.length_c   1.000
_cell.angle_alpha   90.00
_cell.angle_beta   90.00
_cell.angle_gamma   90.00
#
_symmetry.space_group_name_H-M   'P 1'
#
loop_
_entity.id
_entity.type
_entity.pdbx_description
1 polymer ?
#
loop_
_entity_poly.entity_id
_entity_poly.type
_entity_poly.pdbx_seq_one_letter_code
_entity_poly.pdbx_strand_id
1 'polypeptide(L)'
;MIDLKQIKIACTGYILISIVFYITGFLCIAAPELMQTHSRIIAGVILITYGIIKIIGYFSKDLYCLAFQYDFACGIFLIVLGIVALCIGARFKDSSLLAALGILILLDSLLSIQTALDSKKFGLSSWKYILILSMSAGTFGVLVILKSTITFAGCALLAEGGMRHYIVQHTAKSPDYQYQDDNELSK
;
A
#
# COMPACT_ATOMS: atom_id res chain seq x y z
N MET A 1 19.14 -5.84 20.02
CA MET A 1 17.87 -5.26 20.54
C MET A 1 17.14 -4.75 19.33
N ILE A 2 16.13 -5.49 18.85
CA ILE A 2 15.31 -5.08 17.69
C ILE A 2 14.55 -3.83 18.12
N ASP A 3 14.67 -2.78 17.33
CA ASP A 3 14.18 -1.48 17.75
C ASP A 3 12.65 -1.43 17.57
N LEU A 4 11.91 -1.84 18.63
CA LEU A 4 10.43 -1.77 18.72
C LEU A 4 9.89 -0.40 18.28
N LYS A 5 10.70 0.65 18.45
CA LYS A 5 10.37 2.00 18.03
C LYS A 5 10.31 2.11 16.50
N GLN A 6 11.21 1.43 15.78
CA GLN A 6 11.21 1.47 14.30
C GLN A 6 9.99 0.75 13.71
N ILE A 7 9.60 -0.40 14.25
CA ILE A 7 8.40 -1.12 13.83
C ILE A 7 7.15 -0.25 14.06
N LYS A 8 7.03 0.38 15.23
CA LYS A 8 5.91 1.29 15.52
C LYS A 8 5.86 2.48 14.55
N ILE A 9 7.00 3.08 14.23
CA ILE A 9 7.08 4.19 13.26
C ILE A 9 6.63 3.70 11.87
N ALA A 10 7.09 2.54 11.42
CA ALA A 10 6.69 1.97 10.15
C ALA A 10 5.17 1.69 10.13
N CYS A 11 4.63 0.98 11.12
CA CYS A 11 3.20 0.70 11.21
C CYS A 11 2.35 1.97 11.23
N THR A 12 2.77 2.99 12.00
CA THR A 12 2.08 4.29 12.02
C THR A 12 2.11 4.96 10.66
N GLY A 13 3.25 4.93 9.95
CA GLY A 13 3.38 5.45 8.59
C GLY A 13 2.41 4.78 7.62
N TYR A 14 2.30 3.46 7.67
CA TYR A 14 1.36 2.72 6.82
C TYR A 14 -0.12 2.99 7.15
N ILE A 15 -0.46 3.18 8.42
CA ILE A 15 -1.81 3.58 8.81
C ILE A 15 -2.12 4.98 8.28
N LEU A 16 -1.18 5.93 8.40
CA LEU A 16 -1.34 7.29 7.88
C LEU A 16 -1.54 7.28 6.36
N ILE A 17 -0.73 6.55 5.60
CA ILE A 17 -0.90 6.48 4.14
C ILE A 17 -2.21 5.79 3.75
N SER A 18 -2.68 4.79 4.51
CA SER A 18 -3.99 4.19 4.29
C SER A 18 -5.13 5.21 4.46
N ILE A 19 -5.04 6.09 5.45
CA ILE A 19 -5.99 7.19 5.64
C ILE A 19 -5.94 8.15 4.45
N VAL A 20 -4.76 8.50 3.96
CA VAL A 20 -4.60 9.34 2.76
C VAL A 20 -5.25 8.67 1.55
N PHE A 21 -5.08 7.36 1.36
CA PHE A 21 -5.73 6.62 0.28
C PHE A 21 -7.26 6.62 0.42
N TYR A 22 -7.80 6.48 1.64
CA TYR A 22 -9.25 6.57 1.87
C TYR A 22 -9.78 7.96 1.52
N ILE A 23 -9.14 9.02 2.00
CA ILE A 23 -9.56 10.40 1.72
C ILE A 23 -9.48 10.69 0.23
N THR A 24 -8.34 10.39 -0.41
CA THR A 24 -8.15 10.64 -1.83
C THR A 24 -9.09 9.80 -2.69
N GLY A 25 -9.26 8.52 -2.35
CA GLY A 25 -10.18 7.62 -3.05
C GLY A 25 -11.63 8.09 -2.95
N PHE A 26 -12.07 8.53 -1.77
CA PHE A 26 -13.39 9.12 -1.58
C PHE A 26 -13.58 10.41 -2.40
N LEU A 27 -12.59 11.31 -2.40
CA LEU A 27 -12.63 12.54 -3.18
C LEU A 27 -12.66 12.28 -4.69
N CYS A 28 -11.95 11.26 -5.18
CA CYS A 28 -12.01 10.86 -6.59
C CYS A 28 -13.42 10.42 -7.02
N ILE A 29 -14.22 9.88 -6.09
CA ILE A 29 -15.61 9.47 -6.36
C ILE A 29 -16.56 10.65 -6.17
N ALA A 30 -16.40 11.43 -5.10
CA ALA A 30 -17.33 12.50 -4.72
C ALA A 30 -17.14 13.79 -5.55
N ALA A 31 -15.89 14.11 -5.96
CA ALA A 31 -15.54 15.32 -6.68
C ALA A 31 -14.52 15.02 -7.81
N PRO A 32 -14.92 14.23 -8.83
CA PRO A 32 -13.99 13.76 -9.88
C PRO A 32 -13.33 14.89 -10.67
N GLU A 33 -14.05 15.97 -10.96
CA GLU A 33 -13.51 17.11 -11.72
C GLU A 33 -12.40 17.85 -10.97
N LEU A 34 -12.59 18.06 -9.66
CA LEU A 34 -11.57 18.68 -8.81
C LEU A 34 -10.31 17.80 -8.74
N MET A 35 -10.52 16.49 -8.55
CA MET A 35 -9.41 15.54 -8.48
C MET A 35 -8.68 15.40 -9.80
N GLN A 36 -9.37 15.42 -10.93
CA GLN A 36 -8.75 15.35 -12.24
C GLN A 36 -7.86 16.59 -12.52
N THR A 37 -8.31 17.78 -12.16
CA THR A 37 -7.55 19.03 -12.34
C THR A 37 -6.21 19.01 -11.58
N HIS A 38 -6.18 18.42 -10.37
CA HIS A 38 -5.00 18.39 -9.51
C HIS A 38 -4.32 17.01 -9.46
N SER A 39 -4.76 16.06 -10.28
CA SER A 39 -4.36 14.64 -10.23
C SER A 39 -2.84 14.43 -10.19
N ARG A 40 -2.08 15.19 -10.99
CA ARG A 40 -0.62 15.07 -11.08
C ARG A 40 0.10 15.44 -9.79
N ILE A 41 -0.30 16.56 -9.18
CA ILE A 41 0.33 17.04 -7.93
C ILE A 41 -0.01 16.09 -6.80
N ILE A 42 -1.28 15.73 -6.70
CA ILE A 42 -1.78 14.82 -5.66
C ILE A 42 -1.10 13.45 -5.80
N ALA A 43 -1.10 12.87 -7.00
CA ALA A 43 -0.44 11.58 -7.25
C ALA A 43 1.07 11.64 -6.96
N GLY A 44 1.77 12.68 -7.44
CA GLY A 44 3.20 12.82 -7.22
C GLY A 44 3.56 12.91 -5.74
N VAL A 45 2.84 13.72 -4.96
CA VAL A 45 3.07 13.86 -3.51
C VAL A 45 2.77 12.56 -2.77
N ILE A 46 1.65 11.90 -3.10
CA ILE A 46 1.27 10.62 -2.48
C ILE A 46 2.31 9.54 -2.79
N LEU A 47 2.77 9.43 -4.05
CA LEU A 47 3.76 8.43 -4.45
C LEU A 47 5.09 8.63 -3.72
N ILE A 48 5.58 9.87 -3.62
CA ILE A 48 6.82 10.16 -2.88
C ILE A 48 6.65 9.81 -1.40
N THR A 49 5.58 10.26 -0.78
CA THR A 49 5.32 10.01 0.66
C THR A 49 5.19 8.51 0.92
N TYR A 50 4.45 7.79 0.08
CA TYR A 50 4.29 6.34 0.20
C TYR A 50 5.62 5.61 -0.02
N GLY A 51 6.42 6.03 -0.99
CA GLY A 51 7.75 5.46 -1.23
C GLY A 51 8.69 5.64 -0.05
N ILE A 52 8.69 6.81 0.61
CA ILE A 52 9.47 7.05 1.84
C ILE A 52 9.01 6.12 2.97
N ILE A 53 7.70 5.98 3.17
CA ILE A 53 7.14 5.08 4.19
C ILE A 53 7.56 3.63 3.93
N LYS A 54 7.52 3.16 2.68
CA LYS A 54 7.98 1.82 2.30
C LYS A 54 9.46 1.60 2.62
N ILE A 55 10.33 2.57 2.32
CA ILE A 55 11.76 2.47 2.67
C ILE A 55 11.95 2.39 4.18
N ILE A 56 11.23 3.20 4.96
CA ILE A 56 11.28 3.13 6.43
C ILE A 56 10.79 1.76 6.91
N GLY A 57 9.71 1.23 6.31
CA GLY A 57 9.18 -0.10 6.60
C GLY A 57 10.21 -1.21 6.42
N TYR A 58 10.92 -1.19 5.30
CA TYR A 58 11.95 -2.19 5.01
C TYR A 58 13.05 -2.24 6.08
N PHE A 59 13.48 -1.11 6.61
CA PHE A 59 14.49 -1.06 7.65
C PHE A 59 13.96 -1.40 9.05
N SER A 60 12.64 -1.54 9.23
CA SER A 60 12.05 -1.82 10.55
C SER A 60 12.17 -3.27 11.02
N LYS A 61 12.44 -4.22 10.11
CA LYS A 61 12.64 -5.66 10.39
C LYS A 61 11.57 -6.24 11.32
N ASP A 62 10.35 -6.44 10.79
CA ASP A 62 9.31 -7.16 11.52
C ASP A 62 9.66 -8.65 11.73
N LEU A 63 9.02 -9.30 12.72
CA LEU A 63 9.34 -10.67 13.16
C LEU A 63 9.30 -11.70 12.02
N TYR A 64 8.29 -11.60 11.14
CA TYR A 64 8.10 -12.56 10.05
C TYR A 64 8.69 -12.07 8.72
N CYS A 65 9.23 -10.86 8.67
CA CYS A 65 9.67 -10.19 7.43
C CYS A 65 8.60 -10.21 6.31
N LEU A 66 7.32 -10.28 6.68
CA LEU A 66 6.21 -10.40 5.73
C LEU A 66 5.64 -9.05 5.30
N ALA A 67 5.47 -8.14 6.28
CA ALA A 67 4.78 -6.88 6.02
C ALA A 67 5.56 -5.98 5.07
N PHE A 68 6.90 -6.01 5.12
CA PHE A 68 7.79 -5.03 4.50
C PHE A 68 8.85 -5.63 3.57
N GLN A 69 8.76 -6.93 3.24
CA GLN A 69 9.82 -7.65 2.51
C GLN A 69 10.14 -7.08 1.12
N TYR A 70 9.17 -6.52 0.40
CA TYR A 70 9.33 -5.97 -0.95
C TYR A 70 9.41 -4.45 -0.97
N ASP A 71 9.39 -3.80 0.19
CA ASP A 71 9.18 -2.37 0.30
C ASP A 71 10.36 -1.52 -0.14
N PHE A 72 11.59 -2.03 -0.06
CA PHE A 72 12.76 -1.24 -0.44
C PHE A 72 12.76 -0.89 -1.95
N ALA A 73 12.68 -1.89 -2.79
CA ALA A 73 12.68 -1.69 -4.25
C ALA A 73 11.43 -0.93 -4.70
N CYS A 74 10.26 -1.29 -4.14
CA CYS A 74 9.00 -0.58 -4.42
C CYS A 74 9.05 0.87 -3.94
N GLY A 75 9.66 1.16 -2.79
CA GLY A 75 9.79 2.51 -2.25
C GLY A 75 10.62 3.41 -3.15
N ILE A 76 11.79 2.93 -3.61
CA ILE A 76 12.62 3.68 -4.58
C ILE A 76 11.84 3.93 -5.88
N PHE A 77 11.18 2.90 -6.41
CA PHE A 77 10.41 3.00 -7.63
C PHE A 77 9.27 4.03 -7.53
N LEU A 78 8.53 4.04 -6.41
CA LEU A 78 7.46 5.00 -6.15
C LEU A 78 7.99 6.44 -6.04
N ILE A 79 9.13 6.66 -5.38
CA ILE A 79 9.74 7.99 -5.29
C ILE A 79 10.12 8.50 -6.68
N VAL A 80 10.79 7.67 -7.48
CA VAL A 80 11.18 8.05 -8.85
C VAL A 80 9.95 8.40 -9.68
N LEU A 81 8.90 7.58 -9.64
CA LEU A 81 7.66 7.85 -10.36
C LEU A 81 6.94 9.10 -9.85
N GLY A 82 6.95 9.35 -8.54
CA GLY A 82 6.38 10.56 -7.97
C GLY A 82 7.11 11.83 -8.44
N ILE A 83 8.43 11.80 -8.50
CA ILE A 83 9.25 12.91 -9.05
C ILE A 83 8.93 13.10 -10.55
N VAL A 84 8.86 12.02 -11.32
CA VAL A 84 8.48 12.08 -12.75
C VAL A 84 7.09 12.67 -12.93
N ALA A 85 6.11 12.28 -12.11
CA ALA A 85 4.76 12.81 -12.15
C ALA A 85 4.73 14.33 -11.88
N LEU A 86 5.52 14.82 -10.93
CA LEU A 86 5.62 16.24 -10.61
C LEU A 86 6.36 17.03 -11.70
N CYS A 87 7.50 16.54 -12.18
CA CYS A 87 8.38 17.29 -13.09
C CYS A 87 7.90 17.24 -14.55
N ILE A 88 7.43 16.09 -15.02
CA ILE A 88 7.15 15.84 -16.44
C ILE A 88 5.66 15.54 -16.67
N GLY A 89 4.88 15.31 -15.62
CA GLY A 89 3.47 14.92 -15.69
C GLY A 89 2.60 15.85 -16.55
N ALA A 90 2.99 17.13 -16.70
CA ALA A 90 2.31 18.08 -17.58
C ALA A 90 2.36 17.71 -19.08
N ARG A 91 3.30 16.87 -19.48
CA ARG A 91 3.47 16.41 -20.87
C ARG A 91 2.63 15.17 -21.20
N PHE A 92 2.10 14.49 -20.18
CA PHE A 92 1.30 13.29 -20.36
C PHE A 92 -0.19 13.63 -20.35
N LYS A 93 -0.98 12.84 -21.07
CA LYS A 93 -2.45 12.88 -20.98
C LYS A 93 -2.88 12.31 -19.63
N ASP A 94 -3.98 12.85 -19.09
CA ASP A 94 -4.54 12.35 -17.81
C ASP A 94 -4.85 10.86 -17.85
N SER A 95 -5.30 10.32 -18.99
CA SER A 95 -5.51 8.88 -19.15
C SER A 95 -4.24 8.04 -18.98
N SER A 96 -3.08 8.56 -19.40
CA SER A 96 -1.80 7.86 -19.23
C SER A 96 -1.36 7.84 -17.76
N LEU A 97 -1.62 8.92 -17.01
CA LEU A 97 -1.35 8.98 -15.57
C LEU A 97 -2.24 8.01 -14.79
N LEU A 98 -3.54 7.94 -15.14
CA LEU A 98 -4.48 6.99 -14.55
C LEU A 98 -4.07 5.55 -14.86
N ALA A 99 -3.69 5.24 -16.10
CA ALA A 99 -3.20 3.92 -16.47
C ALA A 99 -1.94 3.54 -15.69
N ALA A 100 -0.99 4.47 -15.52
CA ALA A 100 0.19 4.26 -14.70
C ALA A 100 -0.17 3.97 -13.23
N LEU A 101 -1.11 4.72 -12.65
CA LEU A 101 -1.64 4.45 -11.31
C LEU A 101 -2.26 3.03 -11.22
N GLY A 102 -3.05 2.64 -12.21
CA GLY A 102 -3.64 1.29 -12.27
C GLY A 102 -2.57 0.19 -12.30
N ILE A 103 -1.50 0.38 -13.08
CA ILE A 103 -0.36 -0.54 -13.14
C ILE A 103 0.33 -0.63 -11.77
N LEU A 104 0.53 0.50 -11.08
CA LEU A 104 1.14 0.52 -9.75
C LEU A 104 0.32 -0.25 -8.73
N ILE A 105 -1.00 -0.01 -8.70
CA ILE A 105 -1.91 -0.73 -7.79
C ILE A 105 -1.93 -2.23 -8.13
N LEU A 106 -1.91 -2.59 -9.41
CA LEU A 106 -1.84 -3.99 -9.81
C LEU A 106 -0.55 -4.66 -9.34
N LEU A 107 0.61 -4.01 -9.53
CA LEU A 107 1.89 -4.54 -9.05
C LEU A 107 1.91 -4.69 -7.52
N ASP A 108 1.43 -3.69 -6.79
CA ASP A 108 1.39 -3.72 -5.32
C ASP A 108 0.43 -4.81 -4.81
N SER A 109 -0.71 -5.01 -5.48
CA SER A 109 -1.65 -6.09 -5.16
C SER A 109 -1.07 -7.49 -5.45
N LEU A 110 -0.29 -7.67 -6.52
CA LEU A 110 0.39 -8.94 -6.81
C LEU A 110 1.42 -9.29 -5.73
N LEU A 111 2.21 -8.31 -5.27
CA LEU A 111 3.14 -8.51 -4.16
C LEU A 111 2.39 -8.84 -2.86
N SER A 112 1.23 -8.23 -2.63
CA SER A 112 0.38 -8.50 -1.46
C SER A 112 -0.28 -9.89 -1.51
N ILE A 113 -0.59 -10.42 -2.70
CA ILE A 113 -1.01 -11.82 -2.88
C ILE A 113 0.13 -12.75 -2.45
N GLN A 114 1.37 -12.45 -2.81
CA GLN A 114 2.53 -13.23 -2.36
C GLN A 114 2.66 -13.17 -0.83
N THR A 115 2.51 -11.98 -0.23
CA THR A 115 2.48 -11.82 1.24
C THR A 115 1.38 -12.68 1.88
N ALA A 116 0.20 -12.78 1.27
CA ALA A 116 -0.89 -13.65 1.75
C ALA A 116 -0.49 -15.13 1.73
N LEU A 117 0.14 -15.59 0.64
CA LEU A 117 0.60 -16.98 0.51
C LEU A 117 1.73 -17.31 1.51
N ASP A 118 2.64 -16.38 1.74
CA ASP A 118 3.69 -16.54 2.73
C ASP A 118 3.12 -16.51 4.16
N SER A 119 2.14 -15.63 4.45
CA SER A 119 1.40 -15.63 5.71
C SER A 119 0.73 -16.99 6.01
N LYS A 120 0.21 -17.66 4.97
CA LYS A 120 -0.34 -19.02 5.09
C LYS A 120 0.74 -20.02 5.51
N LYS A 121 1.96 -19.94 4.96
CA LYS A 121 3.08 -20.84 5.34
C LYS A 121 3.49 -20.66 6.79
N PHE A 122 3.39 -19.44 7.32
CA PHE A 122 3.66 -19.14 8.74
C PHE A 122 2.46 -19.42 9.66
N GLY A 123 1.37 -20.00 9.16
CA GLY A 123 0.21 -20.37 9.97
C GLY A 123 -0.69 -19.21 10.41
N LEU A 124 -0.51 -18.01 9.88
CA LEU A 124 -1.33 -16.84 10.22
C LEU A 124 -2.76 -17.04 9.67
N SER A 125 -3.78 -16.97 10.52
CA SER A 125 -5.20 -17.15 10.12
C SER A 125 -5.71 -16.03 9.20
N SER A 126 -5.07 -14.87 9.21
CA SER A 126 -5.43 -13.67 8.43
C SER A 126 -5.15 -13.78 6.93
N TRP A 127 -4.41 -14.80 6.46
CA TRP A 127 -4.00 -14.93 5.06
C TRP A 127 -5.15 -14.88 4.04
N LYS A 128 -6.32 -15.43 4.39
CA LYS A 128 -7.52 -15.43 3.53
C LYS A 128 -8.03 -14.02 3.25
N TYR A 129 -8.10 -13.20 4.28
CA TYR A 129 -8.57 -11.82 4.16
C TYR A 129 -7.57 -10.96 3.39
N ILE A 130 -6.26 -11.15 3.62
CA ILE A 130 -5.20 -10.48 2.85
C ILE A 130 -5.35 -10.85 1.38
N LEU A 131 -5.55 -12.12 1.05
CA LEU A 131 -5.73 -12.59 -0.32
C LEU A 131 -6.95 -11.94 -0.99
N ILE A 132 -8.10 -11.93 -0.33
CA ILE A 132 -9.35 -11.35 -0.87
C ILE A 132 -9.18 -9.84 -1.12
N LEU A 133 -8.61 -9.11 -0.16
CA LEU A 133 -8.38 -7.67 -0.28
C LEU A 133 -7.38 -7.36 -1.42
N SER A 134 -6.30 -8.15 -1.52
CA SER A 134 -5.31 -7.98 -2.59
C SER A 134 -5.92 -8.26 -3.97
N MET A 135 -6.72 -9.31 -4.10
CA MET A 135 -7.43 -9.60 -5.36
C MET A 135 -8.41 -8.49 -5.73
N SER A 136 -9.14 -7.92 -4.75
CA SER A 136 -10.04 -6.81 -5.00
C SER A 136 -9.30 -5.55 -5.48
N ALA A 137 -8.19 -5.19 -4.82
CA ALA A 137 -7.36 -4.06 -5.23
C ALA A 137 -6.79 -4.26 -6.65
N GLY A 138 -6.27 -5.45 -6.96
CA GLY A 138 -5.79 -5.79 -8.29
C GLY A 138 -6.87 -5.71 -9.37
N THR A 139 -8.08 -6.18 -9.08
CA THR A 139 -9.23 -6.09 -10.00
C THR A 139 -9.56 -4.63 -10.32
N PHE A 140 -9.62 -3.77 -9.31
CA PHE A 140 -9.82 -2.33 -9.53
C PHE A 140 -8.63 -1.70 -10.26
N GLY A 141 -7.39 -2.11 -10.01
CA GLY A 141 -6.22 -1.69 -10.77
C GLY A 141 -6.35 -1.98 -12.27
N VAL A 142 -6.80 -3.19 -12.63
CA VAL A 142 -7.10 -3.56 -14.03
C VAL A 142 -8.20 -2.69 -14.62
N LEU A 143 -9.28 -2.43 -13.87
CA LEU A 143 -10.37 -1.56 -14.33
C LEU A 143 -9.89 -0.13 -14.60
N VAL A 144 -8.98 0.40 -13.78
CA VAL A 144 -8.36 1.71 -14.02
C VAL A 144 -7.57 1.72 -15.32
N ILE A 145 -6.80 0.67 -15.61
CA ILE A 145 -6.04 0.56 -16.87
C ILE A 145 -6.98 0.53 -18.08
N LEU A 146 -8.06 -0.25 -18.01
CA LEU A 146 -8.97 -0.44 -19.14
C LEU A 146 -9.90 0.77 -19.39
N LYS A 147 -10.36 1.41 -18.33
CA LYS A 147 -11.36 2.50 -18.42
C LYS A 147 -10.76 3.90 -18.27
N SER A 148 -9.59 4.03 -17.65
CA SER A 148 -8.88 5.30 -17.41
C SER A 148 -9.78 6.40 -16.86
N THR A 149 -10.67 6.09 -15.92
CA THR A 149 -11.58 7.05 -15.28
C THR A 149 -11.18 7.28 -13.83
N ILE A 150 -11.33 8.53 -13.38
CA ILE A 150 -10.97 8.94 -12.02
C ILE A 150 -11.79 8.21 -10.95
N THR A 151 -13.04 7.87 -11.26
CA THR A 151 -13.92 7.14 -10.32
C THR A 151 -13.39 5.73 -10.03
N PHE A 152 -12.95 4.98 -11.06
CA PHE A 152 -12.33 3.68 -10.84
C PHE A 152 -10.99 3.80 -10.10
N ALA A 153 -10.22 4.88 -10.35
CA ALA A 153 -9.02 5.17 -9.57
C ALA A 153 -9.37 5.39 -8.08
N GLY A 154 -10.48 6.08 -7.80
CA GLY A 154 -10.99 6.22 -6.45
C GLY A 154 -11.31 4.88 -5.77
N CYS A 155 -12.04 4.00 -6.45
CA CYS A 155 -12.33 2.65 -5.93
C CYS A 155 -11.03 1.83 -5.70
N ALA A 156 -10.08 1.92 -6.63
CA ALA A 156 -8.81 1.24 -6.51
C ALA A 156 -7.99 1.75 -5.30
N LEU A 157 -7.95 3.06 -5.06
CA LEU A 157 -7.29 3.66 -3.89
C LEU A 157 -7.96 3.25 -2.57
N LEU A 158 -9.30 3.17 -2.53
CA LEU A 158 -10.01 2.67 -1.35
C LEU A 158 -9.67 1.21 -1.04
N ALA A 159 -9.64 0.36 -2.07
CA ALA A 159 -9.26 -1.04 -1.93
C ALA A 159 -7.80 -1.20 -1.49
N GLU A 160 -6.88 -0.42 -2.09
CA GLU A 160 -5.46 -0.38 -1.72
C GLU A 160 -5.26 0.07 -0.27
N GLY A 161 -5.94 1.14 0.15
CA GLY A 161 -5.92 1.62 1.54
C GLY A 161 -6.39 0.54 2.52
N GLY A 162 -7.50 -0.16 2.20
CA GLY A 162 -8.03 -1.27 3.01
C GLY A 162 -7.07 -2.43 3.11
N MET A 163 -6.48 -2.83 1.98
CA MET A 163 -5.50 -3.89 1.92
C MET A 163 -4.28 -3.58 2.79
N ARG A 164 -3.68 -2.40 2.64
CA ARG A 164 -2.49 -1.99 3.40
C ARG A 164 -2.77 -1.89 4.89
N HIS A 165 -3.88 -1.27 5.25
CA HIS A 165 -4.31 -1.17 6.65
C HIS A 165 -4.41 -2.56 7.29
N TYR A 166 -5.08 -3.51 6.62
CA TYR A 166 -5.27 -4.86 7.13
C TYR A 166 -3.95 -5.65 7.23
N ILE A 167 -3.09 -5.59 6.19
CA ILE A 167 -1.79 -6.28 6.18
C ILE A 167 -0.96 -5.83 7.39
N VAL A 168 -0.78 -4.51 7.57
CA VAL A 168 0.07 -4.00 8.64
C VAL A 168 -0.46 -4.38 10.03
N GLN A 169 -1.75 -4.34 10.24
CA GLN A 169 -2.34 -4.73 11.55
C GLN A 169 -2.18 -6.22 11.88
N HIS A 170 -2.18 -7.10 10.86
CA HIS A 170 -2.24 -8.54 11.09
C HIS A 170 -0.93 -9.28 10.80
N THR A 171 0.05 -8.64 10.13
CA THR A 171 1.33 -9.29 9.80
C THR A 171 2.54 -8.63 10.46
N ALA A 172 2.49 -7.33 10.78
CA ALA A 172 3.57 -6.64 11.45
C ALA A 172 3.54 -6.92 12.96
N LYS A 173 4.15 -8.01 13.39
CA LYS A 173 4.30 -8.38 14.80
C LYS A 173 5.72 -8.10 15.28
N SER A 174 5.84 -7.63 16.53
CA SER A 174 7.13 -7.50 17.20
C SER A 174 7.55 -8.84 17.85
N PRO A 175 8.85 -9.11 18.01
CA PRO A 175 9.34 -10.31 18.69
C PRO A 175 8.79 -10.52 20.12
N ASP A 176 8.42 -9.44 20.80
CA ASP A 176 7.92 -9.49 22.19
C ASP A 176 6.51 -10.12 22.28
N TYR A 177 5.71 -10.08 21.23
CA TYR A 177 4.40 -10.75 21.21
C TYR A 177 4.54 -12.29 21.23
N GLN A 178 5.60 -12.82 20.64
CA GLN A 178 5.85 -14.27 20.65
C GLN A 178 6.21 -14.76 22.06
N TYR A 179 6.97 -13.98 22.80
CA TYR A 179 7.34 -14.30 24.18
C TYR A 179 6.15 -14.26 25.16
N GLN A 180 5.16 -13.42 24.90
CA GLN A 180 3.91 -13.37 25.68
C GLN A 180 2.99 -14.54 25.35
N ASP A 181 2.79 -14.87 24.06
CA ASP A 181 1.98 -16.03 23.64
C ASP A 181 2.56 -17.34 24.16
N ASP A 182 3.88 -17.54 24.12
CA ASP A 182 4.54 -18.75 24.63
C ASP A 182 4.42 -18.88 26.16
N ASN A 183 4.41 -17.76 26.88
CA ASN A 183 4.21 -17.75 28.33
C ASN A 183 2.75 -17.97 28.78
N GLU A 184 1.77 -17.60 27.94
CA GLU A 184 0.34 -17.88 28.21
C GLU A 184 -0.03 -19.31 27.88
N LEU A 185 0.61 -19.95 26.89
CA LEU A 185 0.40 -21.34 26.50
C LEU A 185 1.11 -22.34 27.48
N SER A 186 2.06 -21.83 28.27
CA SER A 186 2.79 -22.64 29.27
C SER A 186 2.17 -22.64 30.67
N LYS A 187 1.05 -21.93 30.85
CA LYS A 187 0.24 -21.90 32.08
C LYS A 187 -1.03 -22.73 31.94
#